data_98ab50d43938459efbbf37cce809784f
#
_entry.id   98ab50d43938459efbbf37cce809784f
#
_cell.length_a   1.000
_cell.length_b   1.000
_cell.length_c   1.000
_cell.angle_alpha   90.00
_cell.angle_beta   90.00
_cell.angle_gamma   90.00
#
_symmetry.space_group_name_H-M   'P 1'
#
loop_
_entity.id
_entity.type
_entity.pdbx_description
1 polymer ?
#
loop_
_entity_poly.entity_id
_entity_poly.type
_entity_poly.pdbx_seq_one_letter_code
_entity_poly.pdbx_strand_id
1 'polypeptide(L)'
;RINFPLAGTILVQGKTVGAVQSLLVANLTPNFAAPPSVFVALQQVAPERERVEPKPITIDVYFVGEVNNSGLVQIKPGTTLLQAVAISGGVTRFAAVKRIQLRRTGADGVQRVTILNYTARPHGAVTNDSVLRVGEGILVPERRLFE
;
A
#
# COMPACT_ATOMS: atom_id res chain seq x y z
N ARG A 1 -15.84 -27.49 19.69
CA ARG A 1 -15.57 -28.73 20.46
C ARG A 1 -14.20 -28.61 21.10
N ILE A 2 -14.10 -28.95 22.39
CA ILE A 2 -12.82 -29.02 23.09
C ILE A 2 -12.63 -30.49 23.53
N ASN A 3 -11.46 -31.05 23.25
CA ASN A 3 -11.06 -32.36 23.73
C ASN A 3 -10.26 -32.21 25.01
N PHE A 4 -10.74 -32.81 26.10
CA PHE A 4 -10.10 -32.72 27.40
C PHE A 4 -9.66 -34.12 27.87
N PRO A 5 -8.40 -34.30 28.26
CA PRO A 5 -7.94 -35.56 28.81
C PRO A 5 -8.84 -35.98 30.01
N LEU A 6 -9.27 -37.24 30.04
CA LEU A 6 -10.16 -37.85 31.05
C LEU A 6 -11.64 -37.41 31.03
N ALA A 7 -12.00 -36.28 30.43
CA ALA A 7 -13.39 -35.81 30.28
C ALA A 7 -13.97 -36.01 28.85
N GLY A 8 -13.12 -36.40 27.87
CA GLY A 8 -13.51 -36.61 26.51
C GLY A 8 -13.80 -35.33 25.73
N THR A 9 -14.57 -35.43 24.66
CA THR A 9 -14.92 -34.30 23.79
C THR A 9 -16.18 -33.59 24.28
N ILE A 10 -16.07 -32.31 24.63
CA ILE A 10 -17.18 -31.49 25.11
C ILE A 10 -17.57 -30.46 24.05
N LEU A 11 -18.85 -30.34 23.80
CA LEU A 11 -19.44 -29.39 22.88
C LEU A 11 -19.67 -28.07 23.62
N VAL A 12 -18.82 -27.06 23.35
CA VAL A 12 -18.83 -25.75 24.04
C VAL A 12 -19.55 -24.64 23.24
N GLN A 13 -19.89 -24.92 21.98
CA GLN A 13 -20.54 -23.95 21.10
C GLN A 13 -21.91 -23.55 21.67
N GLY A 14 -22.15 -22.25 21.87
CA GLY A 14 -23.38 -21.72 22.41
C GLY A 14 -23.54 -21.86 23.93
N LYS A 15 -22.53 -22.33 24.66
CA LYS A 15 -22.56 -22.45 26.12
C LYS A 15 -21.77 -21.33 26.79
N THR A 16 -22.23 -20.90 27.95
CA THR A 16 -21.49 -19.92 28.79
C THR A 16 -20.30 -20.62 29.47
N VAL A 17 -19.31 -19.84 29.87
CA VAL A 17 -18.10 -20.33 30.57
C VAL A 17 -18.48 -21.14 31.81
N GLY A 18 -19.43 -20.65 32.58
CA GLY A 18 -19.91 -21.36 33.76
C GLY A 18 -20.58 -22.69 33.45
N ALA A 19 -21.35 -22.78 32.37
CA ALA A 19 -21.96 -24.03 31.94
C ALA A 19 -20.91 -25.06 31.45
N VAL A 20 -19.84 -24.61 30.79
CA VAL A 20 -18.72 -25.47 30.38
C VAL A 20 -17.93 -25.95 31.63
N GLN A 21 -17.71 -25.08 32.60
CA GLN A 21 -17.06 -25.43 33.85
C GLN A 21 -17.85 -26.50 34.62
N SER A 22 -19.17 -26.33 34.77
CA SER A 22 -20.02 -27.32 35.46
C SER A 22 -20.03 -28.69 34.73
N LEU A 23 -20.05 -28.69 33.39
CA LEU A 23 -19.97 -29.94 32.62
C LEU A 23 -18.63 -30.65 32.76
N LEU A 24 -17.52 -29.88 32.84
CA LEU A 24 -16.18 -30.42 33.10
C LEU A 24 -16.09 -31.05 34.48
N VAL A 25 -16.55 -30.35 35.50
CA VAL A 25 -16.58 -30.88 36.88
C VAL A 25 -17.41 -32.15 36.95
N ALA A 26 -18.63 -32.19 36.36
CA ALA A 26 -19.48 -33.35 36.38
C ALA A 26 -18.84 -34.57 35.68
N ASN A 27 -18.16 -34.39 34.56
CA ASN A 27 -17.49 -35.46 33.81
C ASN A 27 -16.17 -35.93 34.48
N LEU A 28 -15.53 -35.09 35.28
CA LEU A 28 -14.28 -35.41 35.96
C LEU A 28 -14.50 -36.03 37.35
N THR A 29 -15.62 -35.74 38.01
CA THR A 29 -15.93 -36.22 39.36
C THR A 29 -15.83 -37.76 39.49
N PRO A 30 -16.26 -38.59 38.53
CA PRO A 30 -16.09 -40.03 38.67
C PRO A 30 -14.65 -40.52 38.71
N ASN A 31 -13.71 -39.75 38.24
CA ASN A 31 -12.31 -40.12 38.10
C ASN A 31 -11.44 -39.60 39.25
N PHE A 32 -12.01 -38.83 40.22
CA PHE A 32 -11.30 -38.24 41.33
C PHE A 32 -12.01 -38.50 42.66
N ALA A 33 -11.26 -38.80 43.72
CA ALA A 33 -11.78 -39.04 45.03
C ALA A 33 -12.34 -37.77 45.73
N ALA A 34 -12.03 -36.61 45.22
CA ALA A 34 -12.55 -35.30 45.64
C ALA A 34 -12.93 -34.44 44.41
N PRO A 35 -13.95 -33.56 44.53
CA PRO A 35 -14.37 -32.76 43.38
C PRO A 35 -13.23 -31.87 42.91
N PRO A 36 -12.83 -31.96 41.62
CA PRO A 36 -11.73 -31.16 41.11
C PRO A 36 -12.14 -29.70 40.93
N SER A 37 -11.26 -28.77 41.28
CA SER A 37 -11.41 -27.35 40.98
C SER A 37 -10.99 -27.11 39.51
N VAL A 38 -11.95 -26.80 38.67
CA VAL A 38 -11.68 -26.51 37.27
C VAL A 38 -11.85 -25.04 37.01
N PHE A 39 -10.81 -24.37 36.51
CA PHE A 39 -10.86 -22.99 36.06
C PHE A 39 -10.95 -22.96 34.52
N VAL A 40 -12.02 -22.41 33.98
CA VAL A 40 -12.19 -22.19 32.53
C VAL A 40 -12.09 -20.68 32.29
N ALA A 41 -11.03 -20.26 31.62
CA ALA A 41 -10.87 -18.88 31.15
C ALA A 41 -11.09 -18.80 29.63
N LEU A 42 -11.88 -17.85 29.22
CA LEU A 42 -11.94 -17.47 27.81
C LEU A 42 -10.65 -16.72 27.47
N GLN A 43 -9.69 -17.39 26.87
CA GLN A 43 -8.63 -16.71 26.20
C GLN A 43 -9.21 -16.18 24.87
N GLN A 44 -9.65 -14.92 24.88
CA GLN A 44 -9.97 -14.23 23.65
C GLN A 44 -8.67 -14.19 22.84
N VAL A 45 -8.52 -15.15 21.94
CA VAL A 45 -7.68 -14.93 20.77
C VAL A 45 -8.43 -13.83 20.03
N ALA A 46 -8.04 -12.58 20.27
CA ALA A 46 -8.48 -11.49 19.41
C ALA A 46 -8.21 -12.01 17.98
N PRO A 47 -9.21 -12.05 17.08
CA PRO A 47 -8.89 -12.29 15.71
C PRO A 47 -7.81 -11.27 15.40
N GLU A 48 -6.64 -11.75 15.01
CA GLU A 48 -5.61 -10.92 14.43
C GLU A 48 -6.32 -10.26 13.25
N ARG A 49 -6.91 -9.10 13.54
CA ARG A 49 -7.38 -8.22 12.49
C ARG A 49 -6.12 -7.99 11.72
N GLU A 50 -5.98 -8.70 10.59
CA GLU A 50 -5.07 -8.25 9.56
C GLU A 50 -5.26 -6.74 9.55
N ARG A 51 -4.28 -6.02 10.06
CA ARG A 51 -4.20 -4.60 9.88
C ARG A 51 -4.10 -4.47 8.38
N VAL A 52 -5.25 -4.35 7.72
CA VAL A 52 -5.32 -3.90 6.35
C VAL A 52 -4.77 -2.49 6.43
N GLU A 53 -3.44 -2.39 6.32
CA GLU A 53 -2.80 -1.10 6.15
C GLU A 53 -3.51 -0.48 4.95
N PRO A 54 -4.11 0.70 5.10
CA PRO A 54 -4.83 1.32 4.01
C PRO A 54 -3.81 1.41 2.87
N LYS A 55 -4.09 0.69 1.77
CA LYS A 55 -3.23 0.69 0.59
C LYS A 55 -2.98 2.15 0.23
N PRO A 56 -1.74 2.63 0.21
CA PRO A 56 -1.46 4.04 -0.02
C PRO A 56 -2.11 4.43 -1.34
N ILE A 57 -2.88 5.51 -1.31
CA ILE A 57 -3.49 6.07 -2.52
C ILE A 57 -2.33 6.51 -3.40
N THR A 58 -2.16 5.88 -4.55
CA THR A 58 -1.14 6.22 -5.54
C THR A 58 -1.80 6.57 -6.86
N ILE A 59 -1.13 7.40 -7.64
CA ILE A 59 -1.49 7.72 -9.01
C ILE A 59 -0.44 7.14 -9.95
N ASP A 60 -0.87 6.68 -11.09
CA ASP A 60 -0.02 6.11 -12.13
C ASP A 60 0.42 7.22 -13.09
N VAL A 61 1.73 7.33 -13.31
CA VAL A 61 2.34 8.21 -14.31
C VAL A 61 3.29 7.40 -15.18
N TYR A 62 3.50 7.83 -16.40
CA TYR A 62 4.28 7.11 -17.40
C TYR A 62 5.53 7.88 -17.77
N PHE A 63 6.70 7.29 -17.57
CA PHE A 63 7.98 7.83 -18.01
C PHE A 63 8.45 7.17 -19.29
N VAL A 64 8.84 7.97 -20.29
CA VAL A 64 9.33 7.50 -21.58
C VAL A 64 10.57 8.28 -21.99
N GLY A 65 11.54 7.60 -22.57
CA GLY A 65 12.77 8.20 -23.10
C GLY A 65 13.94 8.13 -22.14
N GLU A 66 14.73 9.21 -22.07
CA GLU A 66 16.01 9.26 -21.37
C GLU A 66 15.87 9.45 -19.85
N VAL A 67 15.24 8.47 -19.20
CA VAL A 67 15.17 8.30 -17.74
C VAL A 67 15.74 6.95 -17.34
N ASN A 68 16.30 6.86 -16.14
CA ASN A 68 16.90 5.60 -15.67
C ASN A 68 15.87 4.46 -15.53
N ASN A 69 14.70 4.76 -15.02
CA ASN A 69 13.59 3.81 -14.93
C ASN A 69 12.40 4.33 -15.76
N SER A 70 12.32 3.86 -17.00
CA SER A 70 11.18 4.14 -17.89
C SER A 70 10.02 3.17 -17.61
N GLY A 71 8.80 3.58 -17.92
CA GLY A 71 7.58 2.80 -17.75
C GLY A 71 6.61 3.40 -16.77
N LEU A 72 5.77 2.56 -16.18
CA LEU A 72 4.79 2.95 -15.18
C LEU A 72 5.46 3.20 -13.83
N VAL A 73 5.23 4.36 -13.28
CA VAL A 73 5.70 4.74 -11.92
C VAL A 73 4.51 5.14 -11.07
N GLN A 74 4.38 4.50 -9.92
CA GLN A 74 3.34 4.83 -8.94
C GLN A 74 3.85 5.89 -7.98
N ILE A 75 3.17 7.01 -7.93
CA ILE A 75 3.52 8.15 -7.08
C ILE A 75 2.36 8.55 -6.18
N LYS A 76 2.64 9.27 -5.12
CA LYS A 76 1.59 9.83 -4.25
C LYS A 76 0.90 11.01 -4.93
N PRO A 77 -0.41 11.22 -4.72
CA PRO A 77 -1.07 12.46 -5.14
C PRO A 77 -0.34 13.69 -4.57
N GLY A 78 -0.20 14.72 -5.38
CA GLY A 78 0.54 15.94 -5.01
C GLY A 78 2.04 15.88 -5.28
N THR A 79 2.57 14.78 -5.82
CA THR A 79 3.97 14.68 -6.25
C THR A 79 4.22 15.61 -7.43
N THR A 80 5.31 16.40 -7.36
CA THR A 80 5.73 17.27 -8.44
C THR A 80 6.53 16.52 -9.50
N LEU A 81 6.68 17.10 -10.69
CA LEU A 81 7.50 16.54 -11.76
C LEU A 81 8.94 16.27 -11.28
N LEU A 82 9.55 17.20 -10.54
CA LEU A 82 10.89 17.04 -10.01
C LEU A 82 11.01 15.81 -9.10
N GLN A 83 10.06 15.65 -8.19
CA GLN A 83 10.03 14.50 -7.28
C GLN A 83 9.81 13.20 -8.05
N ALA A 84 8.93 13.20 -9.05
CA ALA A 84 8.64 12.02 -9.84
C ALA A 84 9.86 11.60 -10.69
N VAL A 85 10.60 12.55 -11.26
CA VAL A 85 11.89 12.28 -11.94
C VAL A 85 12.90 11.69 -10.96
N ALA A 86 12.97 12.17 -9.73
CA ALA A 86 13.85 11.59 -8.72
C ALA A 86 13.44 10.15 -8.35
N ILE A 87 12.14 9.87 -8.24
CA ILE A 87 11.60 8.53 -7.98
C ILE A 87 11.92 7.56 -9.13
N SER A 88 11.88 8.04 -10.40
CA SER A 88 12.28 7.26 -11.58
C SER A 88 13.81 7.06 -11.70
N GLY A 89 14.58 7.42 -10.67
CA GLY A 89 16.04 7.28 -10.66
C GLY A 89 16.79 8.40 -11.39
N GLY A 90 16.10 9.48 -11.74
CA GLY A 90 16.66 10.62 -12.46
C GLY A 90 16.71 10.44 -13.97
N VAL A 91 17.25 11.43 -14.64
CA VAL A 91 17.44 11.45 -16.09
C VAL A 91 18.83 10.92 -16.46
N THR A 92 18.97 10.35 -17.66
CA THR A 92 20.26 9.87 -18.14
C THR A 92 21.16 11.06 -18.58
N ARG A 93 22.45 10.77 -18.78
CA ARG A 93 23.40 11.77 -19.30
C ARG A 93 23.07 12.25 -20.72
N PHE A 94 22.23 11.53 -21.45
CA PHE A 94 21.82 11.85 -22.81
C PHE A 94 20.50 12.61 -22.86
N ALA A 95 19.88 12.85 -21.73
CA ALA A 95 18.59 13.51 -21.64
C ALA A 95 18.63 14.99 -22.07
N ALA A 96 17.67 15.39 -22.87
CA ALA A 96 17.41 16.79 -23.21
C ALA A 96 16.63 17.48 -22.09
N VAL A 97 17.30 17.78 -20.98
CA VAL A 97 16.70 18.31 -19.76
C VAL A 97 15.96 19.65 -19.93
N LYS A 98 16.23 20.37 -21.01
CA LYS A 98 15.54 21.63 -21.37
C LYS A 98 14.25 21.44 -22.14
N ARG A 99 13.94 20.20 -22.57
CA ARG A 99 12.82 19.89 -23.47
C ARG A 99 11.99 18.71 -22.97
N ILE A 100 11.88 18.53 -21.67
CA ILE A 100 11.00 17.50 -21.08
C ILE A 100 9.56 17.85 -21.46
N GLN A 101 8.82 16.88 -21.95
CA GLN A 101 7.43 17.03 -22.33
C GLN A 101 6.52 16.40 -21.30
N LEU A 102 5.66 17.20 -20.71
CA LEU A 102 4.55 16.73 -19.90
C LEU A 102 3.31 16.61 -20.80
N ARG A 103 2.80 15.42 -20.95
CA ARG A 103 1.64 15.09 -21.74
C ARG A 103 0.45 14.83 -20.84
N ARG A 104 -0.53 15.70 -20.92
CA ARG A 104 -1.76 15.68 -20.13
C ARG A 104 -2.97 15.53 -21.03
N THR A 105 -3.79 14.50 -20.80
CA THR A 105 -5.07 14.36 -21.48
C THR A 105 -6.14 15.09 -20.68
N GLY A 106 -6.79 16.06 -21.31
CA GLY A 106 -7.90 16.80 -20.71
C GLY A 106 -9.18 15.97 -20.60
N ALA A 107 -10.17 16.47 -19.87
CA ALA A 107 -11.49 15.86 -19.79
C ALA A 107 -12.22 15.80 -21.16
N ASP A 108 -11.80 16.64 -22.09
CA ASP A 108 -12.24 16.69 -23.48
C ASP A 108 -11.59 15.61 -24.39
N GLY A 109 -10.73 14.74 -23.82
CA GLY A 109 -9.97 13.72 -24.54
C GLY A 109 -8.79 14.28 -25.35
N VAL A 110 -8.55 15.59 -25.31
CA VAL A 110 -7.46 16.22 -26.05
C VAL A 110 -6.17 16.15 -25.25
N GLN A 111 -5.12 15.64 -25.88
CA GLN A 111 -3.79 15.61 -25.28
C GLN A 111 -3.10 16.96 -25.47
N ARG A 112 -2.72 17.58 -24.36
CA ARG A 112 -1.92 18.81 -24.30
C ARG A 112 -0.50 18.48 -23.92
N VAL A 113 0.45 19.05 -24.66
CA VAL A 113 1.89 18.88 -24.41
C VAL A 113 2.44 20.17 -23.86
N THR A 114 3.04 20.12 -22.69
CA THR A 114 3.76 21.24 -22.06
C THR A 114 5.25 20.92 -22.06
N ILE A 115 6.06 21.81 -22.61
CA ILE A 115 7.53 21.68 -22.59
C ILE A 115 8.05 22.32 -21.32
N LEU A 116 8.85 21.56 -20.58
CA LEU A 116 9.41 21.97 -19.30
C LEU A 116 10.93 21.95 -19.36
N ASN A 117 11.55 22.95 -18.72
CA ASN A 117 12.99 23.02 -18.58
C ASN A 117 13.38 22.59 -17.16
N TYR A 118 13.96 21.41 -17.04
CA TYR A 118 14.37 20.83 -15.75
C TYR A 118 15.53 21.58 -15.09
N THR A 119 16.36 22.32 -15.85
CA THR A 119 17.50 23.05 -15.35
C THR A 119 17.20 24.52 -15.03
N ALA A 120 16.00 25.01 -15.40
CA ALA A 120 15.64 26.39 -15.13
C ALA A 120 15.47 26.62 -13.62
N ARG A 121 16.24 27.55 -13.08
CA ARG A 121 16.01 28.08 -11.73
C ARG A 121 14.70 28.88 -11.73
N PRO A 122 13.94 28.87 -10.61
CA PRO A 122 12.63 29.51 -10.56
C PRO A 122 12.78 31.05 -10.60
N HIS A 123 12.72 31.60 -11.79
CA HIS A 123 12.46 33.03 -12.02
C HIS A 123 11.32 33.08 -13.03
N GLY A 124 10.09 32.89 -12.54
CA GLY A 124 8.88 33.34 -13.20
C GLY A 124 8.30 32.51 -14.34
N ALA A 125 8.69 31.27 -14.58
CA ALA A 125 8.04 30.42 -15.58
C ALA A 125 7.73 29.02 -15.02
N VAL A 126 6.69 28.39 -15.53
CA VAL A 126 6.21 27.03 -15.22
C VAL A 126 7.39 26.12 -14.93
N THR A 127 7.64 25.96 -13.67
CA THR A 127 8.82 25.29 -13.15
C THR A 127 8.51 23.83 -12.89
N ASN A 128 9.53 23.08 -12.57
CA ASN A 128 9.53 21.70 -12.11
C ASN A 128 8.54 21.39 -10.97
N ASP A 129 7.80 22.38 -10.48
CA ASP A 129 6.76 22.29 -9.45
C ASP A 129 5.37 21.90 -9.98
N SER A 130 5.28 21.56 -11.27
CA SER A 130 4.01 21.05 -11.82
C SER A 130 3.62 19.77 -11.10
N VAL A 131 2.50 19.84 -10.37
CA VAL A 131 1.92 18.67 -9.70
C VAL A 131 1.37 17.73 -10.76
N LEU A 132 1.75 16.46 -10.66
CA LEU A 132 1.35 15.42 -11.58
C LEU A 132 -0.05 14.88 -11.24
N ARG A 133 -0.74 14.43 -12.27
CA ARG A 133 -2.07 13.84 -12.19
C ARG A 133 -2.04 12.40 -12.72
N VAL A 134 -3.06 11.65 -12.36
CA VAL A 134 -3.23 10.27 -12.84
C VAL A 134 -3.24 10.20 -14.37
N GLY A 135 -2.50 9.25 -14.95
CA GLY A 135 -2.45 9.01 -16.38
C GLY A 135 -1.60 9.98 -17.19
N GLU A 136 -0.83 10.87 -16.55
CA GLU A 136 0.09 11.76 -17.27
C GLU A 136 1.31 11.03 -17.80
N GLY A 137 1.74 11.41 -19.00
CA GLY A 137 2.97 10.95 -19.62
C GLY A 137 4.08 11.99 -19.53
N ILE A 138 5.27 11.55 -19.15
CA ILE A 138 6.47 12.37 -19.10
C ILE A 138 7.44 11.80 -20.11
N LEU A 139 7.65 12.55 -21.20
CA LEU A 139 8.63 12.19 -22.23
C LEU A 139 9.89 13.01 -22.04
N VAL A 140 11.00 12.33 -21.84
CA VAL A 140 12.33 12.93 -21.78
C VAL A 140 13.06 12.59 -23.08
N PRO A 141 13.17 13.54 -24.02
CA PRO A 141 13.82 13.27 -25.30
C PRO A 141 15.33 13.18 -25.15
N GLU A 142 15.97 12.58 -26.12
CA GLU A 142 17.43 12.58 -26.23
C GLU A 142 17.97 13.97 -26.61
N ARG A 143 19.14 14.30 -26.09
CA ARG A 143 19.85 15.53 -26.40
C ARG A 143 20.39 15.50 -27.84
N ARG A 144 20.20 16.58 -28.57
CA ARG A 144 20.78 16.74 -29.91
C ARG A 144 22.28 17.07 -29.84
N LEU A 145 23.01 16.73 -30.89
CA LEU A 145 24.47 16.88 -30.97
C LEU A 145 24.99 18.32 -30.71
N PHE A 146 24.15 19.33 -30.87
CA PHE A 146 24.53 20.73 -30.74
C PHE A 146 23.68 21.49 -29.68
N GLU A 147 23.23 20.80 -28.64
CA GLU A 147 22.40 21.38 -27.59
C GLU A 147 23.14 21.55 -26.25
#